data_0bc515146026cad82b0b3ad77c083287
#
_entry.id   0bc515146026cad82b0b3ad77c083287
#
_cell.length_a   1.000
_cell.length_b   1.000
_cell.length_c   1.000
_cell.angle_alpha   90.00
_cell.angle_beta   90.00
_cell.angle_gamma   90.00
#
_symmetry.space_group_name_H-M   'P 1'
#
loop_
_entity.id
_entity.type
_entity.pdbx_description
1 polymer ?
#
loop_
_entity_poly.entity_id
_entity_poly.type
_entity_poly.pdbx_seq_one_letter_code
_entity_poly.pdbx_strand_id
1 'polypeptide(L)'
;MSDPSALRQPFRERYLDHDEVTAQLRAWAHAHPDIARLQSLGTTAEGRDLWVLTIGSDPERPRPAAWVDGNMHACELAGSSVALAIAETLLDAHLGRGDLPAAVREVIRETLVHV
;
A
#
# COMPACT_ATOMS: atom_id res chain seq x y z
N MET A 1 25.26 3.73 1.77
CA MET A 1 23.90 4.15 2.17
C MET A 1 22.92 3.27 1.43
N SER A 2 22.06 2.53 2.15
CA SER A 2 21.07 1.68 1.51
C SER A 2 19.99 2.54 0.83
N ASP A 3 19.59 2.14 -0.37
CA ASP A 3 18.51 2.78 -1.11
C ASP A 3 17.20 2.60 -0.32
N PRO A 4 16.55 3.67 0.16
CA PRO A 4 15.29 3.55 0.89
C PRO A 4 14.17 2.94 0.06
N SER A 5 14.28 2.99 -1.28
CA SER A 5 13.28 2.35 -2.15
C SER A 5 13.35 0.82 -2.13
N ALA A 6 14.46 0.25 -1.65
CA ALA A 6 14.63 -1.19 -1.50
C ALA A 6 14.12 -1.72 -0.16
N LEU A 7 13.61 -0.84 0.72
CA LEU A 7 13.13 -1.24 2.05
C LEU A 7 11.96 -2.21 1.92
N ARG A 8 12.07 -3.33 2.63
CA ARG A 8 10.96 -4.24 2.84
C ARG A 8 10.88 -4.62 4.32
N GLN A 9 9.87 -4.09 4.99
CA GLN A 9 9.57 -4.43 6.37
C GLN A 9 8.99 -5.86 6.48
N PRO A 10 9.23 -6.56 7.59
CA PRO A 10 8.79 -7.95 7.76
C PRO A 10 7.31 -8.07 8.17
N PHE A 11 6.41 -7.41 7.45
CA PHE A 11 4.98 -7.35 7.79
C PHE A 11 4.24 -8.68 7.64
N ARG A 12 4.84 -9.67 6.96
CA ARG A 12 4.31 -11.04 6.87
C ARG A 12 4.77 -11.94 8.01
N GLU A 13 5.72 -11.47 8.82
CA GLU A 13 6.38 -12.27 9.85
C GLU A 13 6.08 -11.77 11.26
N ARG A 14 5.83 -10.47 11.41
CA ARG A 14 5.47 -9.84 12.69
C ARG A 14 4.65 -8.59 12.49
N TYR A 15 4.01 -8.11 13.55
CA TYR A 15 3.32 -6.82 13.53
C TYR A 15 4.32 -5.67 13.50
N LEU A 16 4.01 -4.65 12.71
CA LEU A 16 4.81 -3.43 12.61
C LEU A 16 4.19 -2.32 13.47
N ASP A 17 5.03 -1.42 13.97
CA ASP A 17 4.54 -0.18 14.55
C ASP A 17 4.24 0.87 13.45
N HIS A 18 3.66 2.01 13.85
CA HIS A 18 3.27 3.06 12.90
C HIS A 18 4.47 3.62 12.11
N ASP A 19 5.63 3.78 12.74
CA ASP A 19 6.83 4.29 12.07
C ASP A 19 7.33 3.32 11.00
N GLU A 20 7.29 2.03 11.31
CA GLU A 20 7.68 0.98 10.36
C GLU A 20 6.70 0.90 9.19
N VAL A 21 5.39 0.99 9.44
CA VAL A 21 4.36 1.06 8.39
C VAL A 21 4.60 2.29 7.51
N THR A 22 4.80 3.46 8.12
CA THR A 22 5.08 4.71 7.40
C THR A 22 6.31 4.58 6.51
N ALA A 23 7.40 4.00 7.03
CA ALA A 23 8.62 3.80 6.26
C ALA A 23 8.39 2.90 5.04
N GLN A 24 7.62 1.83 5.20
CA GLN A 24 7.28 0.93 4.10
C GLN A 24 6.46 1.62 3.02
N LEU A 25 5.43 2.36 3.40
CA LEU A 25 4.57 3.08 2.45
C LEU A 25 5.35 4.13 1.67
N ARG A 26 6.21 4.89 2.34
CA ARG A 26 7.09 5.87 1.70
C ARG A 26 8.07 5.22 0.74
N ALA A 27 8.63 4.07 1.10
CA ALA A 27 9.55 3.35 0.24
C ALA A 27 8.87 2.92 -1.07
N TRP A 28 7.66 2.37 -0.99
CA TRP A 28 6.91 1.98 -2.19
C TRP A 28 6.53 3.17 -3.07
N ALA A 29 6.03 4.25 -2.48
CA ALA A 29 5.67 5.44 -3.24
C ALA A 29 6.89 6.11 -3.89
N HIS A 30 8.04 6.10 -3.22
CA HIS A 30 9.28 6.63 -3.75
C HIS A 30 9.84 5.77 -4.89
N ALA A 31 9.79 4.44 -4.73
CA ALA A 31 10.30 3.51 -5.73
C ALA A 31 9.44 3.46 -7.00
N HIS A 32 8.13 3.65 -6.86
CA HIS A 32 7.15 3.43 -7.94
C HIS A 32 6.15 4.59 -8.05
N PRO A 33 6.61 5.83 -8.29
CA PRO A 33 5.74 7.00 -8.30
C PRO A 33 4.69 7.00 -9.42
N ASP A 34 4.91 6.22 -10.46
CA ASP A 34 3.98 6.05 -11.60
C ASP A 34 2.82 5.09 -11.32
N ILE A 35 2.93 4.26 -10.28
CA ILE A 35 1.89 3.28 -9.90
C ILE A 35 1.49 3.35 -8.42
N ALA A 36 2.11 4.19 -7.62
CA ALA A 36 1.81 4.32 -6.20
C ALA A 36 1.91 5.77 -5.75
N ARG A 37 0.85 6.24 -5.09
CA ARG A 37 0.80 7.58 -4.49
C ARG A 37 0.46 7.45 -3.01
N LEU A 38 1.26 8.06 -2.16
CA LEU A 38 1.01 8.12 -0.72
C LEU A 38 0.40 9.46 -0.35
N GLN A 39 -0.68 9.42 0.43
CA GLN A 39 -1.38 10.61 0.89
C GLN A 39 -1.76 10.46 2.36
N SER A 40 -1.62 11.53 3.13
CA SER A 40 -2.19 11.61 4.48
C SER A 40 -3.61 12.17 4.40
N LEU A 41 -4.57 11.48 5.01
CA LEU A 41 -5.94 11.96 5.14
C LEU A 41 -6.12 12.91 6.32
N GLY A 42 -5.10 13.08 7.13
CA GLY A 42 -5.11 13.83 8.36
C GLY A 42 -4.31 13.14 9.43
N THR A 43 -4.45 13.60 10.66
CA THR A 43 -3.70 13.04 11.79
C THR A 43 -4.63 12.59 12.91
N THR A 44 -4.15 11.61 13.68
CA THR A 44 -4.80 11.19 14.92
C THR A 44 -4.62 12.25 16.02
N ALA A 45 -5.29 12.05 17.16
CA ALA A 45 -5.13 12.90 18.33
C ALA A 45 -3.68 12.96 18.84
N GLU A 46 -2.89 11.92 18.58
CA GLU A 46 -1.48 11.87 18.94
C GLU A 46 -0.54 12.36 17.82
N GLY A 47 -1.09 12.94 16.75
CA GLY A 47 -0.31 13.54 15.67
C GLY A 47 0.27 12.54 14.66
N ARG A 48 -0.23 11.30 14.62
CA ARG A 48 0.19 10.29 13.62
C ARG A 48 -0.66 10.41 12.37
N ASP A 49 -0.02 10.33 11.21
CA ASP A 49 -0.73 10.39 9.92
C ASP A 49 -1.63 9.16 9.70
N LEU A 50 -2.78 9.42 9.09
CA LEU A 50 -3.67 8.39 8.56
C LEU A 50 -3.34 8.22 7.08
N TRP A 51 -2.59 7.19 6.77
CA TRP A 51 -2.04 6.99 5.43
C TRP A 51 -3.01 6.30 4.49
N VAL A 52 -2.99 6.72 3.23
CA VAL A 52 -3.60 6.00 2.11
C VAL A 52 -2.57 5.84 1.00
N LEU A 53 -2.34 4.62 0.58
CA LEU A 53 -1.56 4.30 -0.60
C LEU A 53 -2.51 4.01 -1.76
N THR A 54 -2.49 4.85 -2.79
CA THR A 54 -3.27 4.64 -4.01
C THR A 54 -2.42 3.89 -5.02
N ILE A 55 -2.89 2.73 -5.44
CA ILE A 55 -2.17 1.82 -6.34
C ILE A 55 -2.88 1.73 -7.68
N GLY A 56 -2.16 1.91 -8.75
CA GLY A 56 -2.63 1.82 -10.12
C GLY A 56 -1.78 2.69 -11.03
N SER A 57 -1.76 2.40 -12.32
CA SER A 57 -1.07 3.25 -13.29
C SER A 57 -1.73 4.63 -13.32
N ASP A 58 -0.91 5.67 -13.39
CA ASP A 58 -1.36 7.05 -13.33
C ASP A 58 -2.31 7.28 -12.14
N PRO A 59 -1.80 7.19 -10.88
CA PRO A 59 -2.64 7.23 -9.69
C PRO A 59 -3.35 8.57 -9.45
N GLU A 60 -2.97 9.63 -10.18
CA GLU A 60 -3.62 10.92 -10.13
C GLU A 60 -4.89 10.99 -11.00
N ARG A 61 -5.06 10.07 -11.95
CA ARG A 61 -6.21 10.08 -12.87
C ARG A 61 -7.44 9.46 -12.20
N PRO A 62 -8.53 10.24 -12.01
CA PRO A 62 -9.78 9.72 -11.45
C PRO A 62 -10.39 8.61 -12.31
N ARG A 63 -10.82 7.52 -11.66
CA ARG A 63 -11.52 6.40 -12.28
C ARG A 63 -12.09 5.49 -11.19
N PRO A 64 -12.87 4.46 -11.54
CA PRO A 64 -13.40 3.54 -10.53
C PRO A 64 -12.30 2.99 -9.63
N ALA A 65 -12.60 2.89 -8.34
CA ALA A 65 -11.64 2.49 -7.33
C ALA A 65 -12.25 1.52 -6.33
N ALA A 66 -11.41 0.63 -5.79
CA ALA A 66 -11.71 -0.19 -4.64
C ALA A 66 -11.01 0.39 -3.40
N TRP A 67 -11.60 0.19 -2.24
CA TRP A 67 -11.05 0.61 -0.95
C TRP A 67 -10.80 -0.61 -0.09
N VAL A 68 -9.60 -0.68 0.48
CA VAL A 68 -9.22 -1.73 1.43
C VAL A 68 -8.58 -1.05 2.63
N ASP A 69 -9.07 -1.34 3.83
CA ASP A 69 -8.44 -0.83 5.04
C ASP A 69 -8.21 -1.94 6.05
N GLY A 70 -7.30 -1.69 6.99
CA GLY A 70 -6.99 -2.61 8.06
C GLY A 70 -6.71 -1.86 9.35
N ASN A 71 -6.86 -2.55 10.47
CA ASN A 71 -6.59 -2.02 11.81
C ASN A 71 -7.52 -0.85 12.18
N MET A 72 -8.77 -0.89 11.71
CA MET A 72 -9.77 0.12 12.07
C MET A 72 -9.93 0.19 13.59
N HIS A 73 -9.97 -0.96 14.26
CA HIS A 73 -9.92 -1.04 15.73
C HIS A 73 -8.50 -1.39 16.17
N ALA A 74 -8.02 -0.70 17.18
CA ALA A 74 -6.63 -0.77 17.62
C ALA A 74 -6.15 -2.18 18.02
N CYS A 75 -7.06 -3.07 18.42
CA CYS A 75 -6.74 -4.45 18.80
C CYS A 75 -6.59 -5.40 17.60
N GLU A 76 -6.94 -4.97 16.38
CA GLU A 76 -6.92 -5.80 15.17
C GLU A 76 -5.60 -5.69 14.43
N LEU A 77 -4.50 -6.00 15.11
CA LEU A 77 -3.14 -5.77 14.61
C LEU A 77 -2.83 -6.50 13.30
N ALA A 78 -3.43 -7.66 13.10
CA ALA A 78 -3.27 -8.42 11.86
C ALA A 78 -3.79 -7.65 10.62
N GLY A 79 -4.74 -6.74 10.82
CA GLY A 79 -5.31 -5.94 9.73
C GLY A 79 -4.28 -5.12 8.98
N SER A 80 -3.36 -4.47 9.67
CA SER A 80 -2.26 -3.72 9.04
C SER A 80 -1.35 -4.62 8.22
N SER A 81 -1.00 -5.79 8.74
CA SER A 81 -0.17 -6.77 8.02
C SER A 81 -0.85 -7.26 6.75
N VAL A 82 -2.15 -7.54 6.83
CA VAL A 82 -2.94 -7.98 5.66
C VAL A 82 -3.04 -6.87 4.62
N ALA A 83 -3.32 -5.62 5.03
CA ALA A 83 -3.39 -4.48 4.13
C ALA A 83 -2.05 -4.27 3.39
N LEU A 84 -0.93 -4.33 4.10
CA LEU A 84 0.40 -4.23 3.49
C LEU A 84 0.68 -5.39 2.53
N ALA A 85 0.25 -6.61 2.86
CA ALA A 85 0.41 -7.77 1.98
C ALA A 85 -0.43 -7.63 0.69
N ILE A 86 -1.63 -7.08 0.79
CA ILE A 86 -2.47 -6.76 -0.37
C ILE A 86 -1.78 -5.70 -1.23
N ALA A 87 -1.28 -4.63 -0.62
CA ALA A 87 -0.56 -3.58 -1.33
C ALA A 87 0.66 -4.13 -2.09
N GLU A 88 1.48 -4.95 -1.44
CA GLU A 88 2.64 -5.58 -2.08
C GLU A 88 2.21 -6.45 -3.28
N THR A 89 1.17 -7.25 -3.12
CA THR A 89 0.67 -8.12 -4.19
C THR A 89 0.18 -7.31 -5.39
N LEU A 90 -0.51 -6.20 -5.15
CA LEU A 90 -0.99 -5.33 -6.23
C LEU A 90 0.16 -4.59 -6.93
N LEU A 91 1.14 -4.09 -6.18
CA LEU A 91 2.32 -3.46 -6.75
C LEU A 91 3.10 -4.45 -7.62
N ASP A 92 3.32 -5.67 -7.14
CA ASP A 92 3.97 -6.72 -7.91
C ASP A 92 3.22 -7.03 -9.21
N ALA A 93 1.89 -7.08 -9.16
CA ALA A 93 1.08 -7.32 -10.35
C ALA A 93 1.26 -6.22 -11.41
N HIS A 94 1.29 -4.94 -10.99
CA HIS A 94 1.56 -3.82 -11.89
C HIS A 94 2.98 -3.82 -12.45
N LEU A 95 3.93 -4.41 -11.73
CA LEU A 95 5.32 -4.57 -12.17
C LEU A 95 5.54 -5.85 -12.99
N GLY A 96 4.49 -6.60 -13.30
CA GLY A 96 4.59 -7.85 -14.04
C GLY A 96 5.12 -9.02 -13.22
N ARG A 97 5.09 -8.92 -11.89
CA ARG A 97 5.54 -9.95 -10.94
C ARG A 97 4.35 -10.62 -10.26
N GLY A 98 4.62 -11.73 -9.56
CA GLY A 98 3.59 -12.45 -8.82
C GLY A 98 2.77 -13.39 -9.72
N ASP A 99 1.76 -13.99 -9.12
CA ASP A 99 0.98 -15.08 -9.70
C ASP A 99 -0.54 -14.82 -9.71
N LEU A 100 -0.96 -13.54 -9.66
CA LEU A 100 -2.38 -13.22 -9.78
C LEU A 100 -2.95 -13.73 -11.11
N PRO A 101 -4.16 -14.30 -11.11
CA PRO A 101 -4.82 -14.73 -12.35
C PRO A 101 -4.95 -13.60 -13.37
N ALA A 102 -4.87 -13.94 -14.65
CA ALA A 102 -4.96 -12.97 -15.74
C ALA A 102 -6.23 -12.12 -15.68
N ALA A 103 -7.36 -12.70 -15.31
CA ALA A 103 -8.62 -11.98 -15.16
C ALA A 103 -8.56 -10.89 -14.07
N VAL A 104 -7.87 -11.17 -12.96
CA VAL A 104 -7.67 -10.18 -11.88
C VAL A 104 -6.73 -9.07 -12.35
N ARG A 105 -5.65 -9.42 -13.04
CA ARG A 105 -4.71 -8.43 -13.60
C ARG A 105 -5.40 -7.49 -14.58
N GLU A 106 -6.34 -7.98 -15.36
CA GLU A 106 -7.12 -7.17 -16.29
C GLU A 106 -7.98 -6.15 -15.55
N VAL A 107 -8.66 -6.57 -14.48
CA VAL A 107 -9.51 -5.68 -13.66
C VAL A 107 -8.69 -4.59 -13.00
N ILE A 108 -7.58 -4.91 -12.37
CA ILE A 108 -6.75 -3.94 -11.65
C ILE A 108 -6.06 -2.95 -12.60
N ARG A 109 -5.89 -3.28 -13.86
CA ARG A 109 -5.30 -2.38 -14.87
C ARG A 109 -6.15 -1.11 -15.05
N GLU A 110 -7.47 -1.23 -14.94
CA GLU A 110 -8.44 -0.15 -15.14
C GLU A 110 -8.99 0.43 -13.84
N THR A 111 -8.56 -0.08 -12.68
CA THR A 111 -9.11 0.25 -11.37
C THR A 111 -8.00 0.76 -10.46
N LEU A 112 -8.27 1.85 -9.72
CA LEU A 112 -7.41 2.23 -8.59
C LEU A 112 -7.75 1.38 -7.38
N VAL A 113 -6.76 1.10 -6.54
CA VAL A 113 -6.99 0.49 -5.22
C VAL A 113 -6.39 1.41 -4.16
N HIS A 114 -7.23 1.87 -3.25
CA HIS A 114 -6.81 2.64 -2.07
C HIS A 114 -6.64 1.67 -0.90
N VAL A 115 -5.44 1.64 -0.34
CA VAL A 115 -5.10 0.76 0.77
C VAL A 115 -4.63 1.56 1.99
#